data_51548ac782ddb56c19568e2bd2cb4072
#
_entry.id   51548ac782ddb56c19568e2bd2cb4072
#
_cell.length_a   1.000
_cell.length_b   1.000
_cell.length_c   1.000
_cell.angle_alpha   90.00
_cell.angle_beta   90.00
_cell.angle_gamma   90.00
#
_symmetry.space_group_name_H-M   'P 1'
#
loop_
_entity.id
_entity.type
_entity.pdbx_description
1 polymer ?
#
loop_
_entity_poly.entity_id
_entity_poly.type
_entity_poly.pdbx_seq_one_letter_code
_entity_poly.pdbx_strand_id
1 'polypeptide(L)'
;MEGLQALHRRVAGIDVHRMLHVVTVLIEQPDGSIEQTNREFGGFRRDCRALAEWLAELRVELVVMESTGIYWKSVHAHLENAGIAAWVVNAHFIKHVPGRKTDMSDSQWLAVLARFGLVRASFIPPKDLRELRLVSRYRRKLTQMHSAEVNRLHKVLDDAGIKLGGVVSDLNGVSATAMVKGLIEGQDIASLLGMARGALKLKRDELQAALDGDLSARHLFVLKHIHAHIESLQRELADIDAYLLEAMQPYALAHGLLQTIPGIDQMAAALILIEIGDDMARFGCAERLASWAALCPGNNESAGKRKSGRTRHGNGVIRYILCECANAARWTKSTLAAKYRSLMVRKSHKKTIVALAHKMLRLIFVILDRRQPYIDRHIDYDALSAKKNAPRWINQLKKIGRWPTPQPANAAS
;
A
#
# COMPACT_ATOMS: atom_id res chain seq x y z
N MET A 1 14.76 35.16 1.46
CA MET A 1 13.62 35.03 0.50
C MET A 1 13.25 36.38 -0.11
N GLU A 2 14.27 37.21 -0.33
CA GLU A 2 14.12 38.48 -1.02
C GLU A 2 13.62 38.25 -2.45
N GLY A 3 12.63 39.02 -2.87
CA GLY A 3 12.02 38.92 -4.21
C GLY A 3 10.87 37.95 -4.38
N LEU A 4 10.47 37.15 -3.38
CA LEU A 4 9.30 36.30 -3.44
C LEU A 4 8.04 37.05 -3.00
N GLN A 5 6.98 36.98 -3.79
CA GLN A 5 5.68 37.52 -3.42
C GLN A 5 4.95 36.55 -2.48
N ALA A 6 4.36 37.05 -1.39
CA ALA A 6 3.56 36.27 -0.48
C ALA A 6 2.27 35.80 -1.15
N LEU A 7 1.94 34.50 -1.00
CA LEU A 7 0.68 33.92 -1.45
C LEU A 7 -0.43 34.00 -0.40
N HIS A 8 -0.02 33.99 0.89
CA HIS A 8 -0.93 34.05 2.03
C HIS A 8 -0.48 35.15 2.99
N ARG A 9 -1.40 35.96 3.47
CA ARG A 9 -1.12 37.07 4.38
C ARG A 9 -1.18 36.69 5.85
N ARG A 10 -2.00 35.70 6.21
CA ARG A 10 -2.22 35.22 7.59
C ARG A 10 -1.98 33.73 7.66
N VAL A 11 -0.82 33.34 8.18
CA VAL A 11 -0.40 31.94 8.18
C VAL A 11 0.09 31.52 9.55
N ALA A 12 0.01 30.21 9.82
CA ALA A 12 0.63 29.63 11.00
C ALA A 12 1.48 28.40 10.65
N GLY A 13 2.60 28.26 11.36
CA GLY A 13 3.39 27.03 11.40
C GLY A 13 3.28 26.39 12.77
N ILE A 14 3.08 25.08 12.81
CA ILE A 14 2.98 24.33 14.06
C ILE A 14 4.05 23.24 14.08
N ASP A 15 4.93 23.31 15.07
CA ASP A 15 5.79 22.20 15.44
C ASP A 15 5.04 21.32 16.45
N VAL A 16 4.73 20.09 16.03
CA VAL A 16 3.81 19.20 16.73
C VAL A 16 4.56 18.11 17.47
N HIS A 17 4.53 18.14 18.79
CA HIS A 17 5.01 17.09 19.68
C HIS A 17 3.85 16.37 20.38
N ARG A 18 4.17 15.31 21.15
CA ARG A 18 3.15 14.53 21.86
C ARG A 18 2.35 15.35 22.88
N MET A 19 3.03 16.19 23.66
CA MET A 19 2.46 16.91 24.80
C MET A 19 2.59 18.45 24.66
N LEU A 20 3.19 18.92 23.58
CA LEU A 20 3.45 20.34 23.34
C LEU A 20 3.27 20.65 21.85
N HIS A 21 2.62 21.75 21.55
CA HIS A 21 2.50 22.30 20.20
C HIS A 21 3.04 23.72 20.22
N VAL A 22 4.12 23.96 19.50
CA VAL A 22 4.71 25.30 19.38
C VAL A 22 4.17 25.94 18.09
N VAL A 23 3.49 27.06 18.23
CA VAL A 23 2.80 27.74 17.12
C VAL A 23 3.42 29.10 16.86
N THR A 24 3.77 29.36 15.63
CA THR A 24 4.16 30.68 15.14
C THR A 24 3.13 31.17 14.12
N VAL A 25 2.54 32.33 14.38
CA VAL A 25 1.62 33.02 13.45
C VAL A 25 2.35 34.21 12.84
N LEU A 26 2.23 34.35 11.51
CA LEU A 26 2.71 35.51 10.75
C LEU A 26 1.52 36.22 10.12
N ILE A 27 1.36 37.51 10.40
CA ILE A 27 0.29 38.37 9.87
C ILE A 27 0.95 39.53 9.13
N GLU A 28 0.62 39.69 7.85
CA GLU A 28 1.00 40.83 7.06
C GLU A 28 0.05 42.00 7.34
N GLN A 29 0.60 43.08 7.83
CA GLN A 29 -0.12 44.32 8.12
C GLN A 29 -0.34 45.15 6.84
N PRO A 30 -1.27 46.14 6.83
CA PRO A 30 -1.53 46.96 5.65
C PRO A 30 -0.32 47.76 5.13
N ASP A 31 0.64 48.06 6.01
CA ASP A 31 1.89 48.74 5.70
C ASP A 31 2.97 47.80 5.12
N GLY A 32 2.66 46.50 4.97
CA GLY A 32 3.56 45.48 4.49
C GLY A 32 4.51 44.91 5.57
N SER A 33 4.45 45.41 6.80
CA SER A 33 5.19 44.83 7.93
C SER A 33 4.64 43.46 8.31
N ILE A 34 5.47 42.61 8.91
CA ILE A 34 5.08 41.28 9.39
C ILE A 34 5.05 41.25 10.88
N GLU A 35 3.86 41.10 11.41
CA GLU A 35 3.67 40.82 12.84
C GLU A 35 3.84 39.33 13.11
N GLN A 36 4.70 38.96 14.05
CA GLN A 36 4.91 37.58 14.47
C GLN A 36 4.45 37.40 15.91
N THR A 37 3.61 36.38 16.12
CA THR A 37 3.15 35.94 17.43
C THR A 37 3.50 34.49 17.66
N ASN A 38 4.11 34.17 18.80
CA ASN A 38 4.43 32.80 19.19
C ASN A 38 3.60 32.41 20.40
N ARG A 39 3.06 31.17 20.38
CA ARG A 39 2.32 30.64 21.54
C ARG A 39 2.51 29.12 21.62
N GLU A 40 2.53 28.64 22.87
CA GLU A 40 2.60 27.19 23.16
C GLU A 40 1.25 26.69 23.66
N PHE A 41 0.91 25.48 23.26
CA PHE A 41 -0.30 24.78 23.67
C PHE A 41 0.04 23.38 24.12
N GLY A 42 -0.70 22.83 25.08
CA GLY A 42 -0.57 21.44 25.51
C GLY A 42 -1.07 20.44 24.45
N GLY A 43 -0.80 19.17 24.69
CA GLY A 43 -1.20 18.07 23.80
C GLY A 43 -2.60 17.49 24.09
N PHE A 44 -3.34 18.00 25.08
CA PHE A 44 -4.67 17.50 25.39
C PHE A 44 -5.73 18.06 24.44
N ARG A 45 -6.86 17.37 24.35
CA ARG A 45 -7.96 17.76 23.45
C ARG A 45 -8.44 19.21 23.69
N ARG A 46 -8.51 19.63 24.96
CA ARG A 46 -8.88 21.03 25.34
C ARG A 46 -7.90 22.04 24.75
N ASP A 47 -6.61 21.70 24.77
CA ASP A 47 -5.53 22.59 24.34
C ASP A 47 -5.53 22.69 22.79
N CYS A 48 -5.76 21.56 22.08
CA CYS A 48 -5.95 21.57 20.62
C CYS A 48 -7.18 22.39 20.21
N ARG A 49 -8.24 22.39 21.01
CA ARG A 49 -9.44 23.23 20.78
C ARG A 49 -9.10 24.71 20.95
N ALA A 50 -8.46 25.07 22.07
CA ALA A 50 -8.03 26.45 22.34
C ALA A 50 -7.07 26.97 21.27
N LEU A 51 -6.18 26.08 20.75
CA LEU A 51 -5.30 26.40 19.63
C LEU A 51 -6.11 26.74 18.36
N ALA A 52 -7.10 25.92 18.01
CA ALA A 52 -7.92 26.15 16.83
C ALA A 52 -8.79 27.43 16.96
N GLU A 53 -9.36 27.68 18.14
CA GLU A 53 -10.12 28.89 18.46
C GLU A 53 -9.25 30.14 18.32
N TRP A 54 -8.05 30.14 18.91
CA TRP A 54 -7.10 31.25 18.79
C TRP A 54 -6.69 31.55 17.36
N LEU A 55 -6.43 30.50 16.54
CA LEU A 55 -6.10 30.69 15.12
C LEU A 55 -7.28 31.22 14.30
N ALA A 56 -8.52 30.83 14.66
CA ALA A 56 -9.74 31.34 14.04
C ALA A 56 -9.96 32.83 14.37
N GLU A 57 -9.74 33.25 15.63
CA GLU A 57 -9.81 34.67 16.05
C GLU A 57 -8.81 35.52 15.26
N LEU A 58 -7.60 35.00 15.01
CA LEU A 58 -6.58 35.65 14.20
C LEU A 58 -6.86 35.57 12.69
N ARG A 59 -7.94 34.91 12.27
CA ARG A 59 -8.31 34.70 10.86
C ARG A 59 -7.18 34.11 10.01
N VAL A 60 -6.53 33.09 10.55
CA VAL A 60 -5.43 32.41 9.84
C VAL A 60 -6.00 31.69 8.61
N GLU A 61 -5.42 31.96 7.45
CA GLU A 61 -5.82 31.40 6.15
C GLU A 61 -5.31 29.98 5.94
N LEU A 62 -4.08 29.74 6.39
CA LEU A 62 -3.40 28.46 6.19
C LEU A 62 -2.52 28.11 7.41
N VAL A 63 -2.68 26.89 7.87
CA VAL A 63 -1.81 26.27 8.89
C VAL A 63 -0.95 25.20 8.24
N VAL A 64 0.35 25.21 8.52
CA VAL A 64 1.27 24.16 8.06
C VAL A 64 1.87 23.46 9.27
N MET A 65 1.87 22.13 9.26
CA MET A 65 2.47 21.30 10.31
C MET A 65 3.24 20.13 9.72
N GLU A 66 4.26 19.66 10.44
CA GLU A 66 5.02 18.49 10.01
C GLU A 66 4.30 17.17 10.33
N SER A 67 4.45 16.16 9.48
CA SER A 67 3.85 14.81 9.63
C SER A 67 4.58 13.94 10.65
N THR A 68 4.92 14.48 11.83
CA THR A 68 5.65 13.74 12.88
C THR A 68 4.75 12.71 13.57
N GLY A 69 5.01 11.44 13.35
CA GLY A 69 4.26 10.32 13.96
C GLY A 69 2.75 10.39 13.71
N ILE A 70 1.98 10.33 14.81
CA ILE A 70 0.50 10.42 14.80
C ILE A 70 -0.02 11.71 15.43
N TYR A 71 0.86 12.51 16.01
CA TYR A 71 0.49 13.62 16.90
C TYR A 71 -0.24 14.76 16.19
N TRP A 72 0.08 14.98 14.90
CA TRP A 72 -0.60 15.96 14.06
C TRP A 72 -2.11 15.72 13.89
N LYS A 73 -2.57 14.46 14.05
CA LYS A 73 -3.97 14.09 13.77
C LYS A 73 -4.98 14.81 14.65
N SER A 74 -4.68 14.97 15.95
CA SER A 74 -5.56 15.67 16.88
C SER A 74 -5.66 17.15 16.53
N VAL A 75 -4.55 17.81 16.30
CA VAL A 75 -4.51 19.22 15.91
C VAL A 75 -5.24 19.44 14.58
N HIS A 76 -4.92 18.61 13.56
CA HIS A 76 -5.57 18.69 12.25
C HIS A 76 -7.09 18.54 12.34
N ALA A 77 -7.59 17.62 13.15
CA ALA A 77 -9.03 17.40 13.30
C ALA A 77 -9.74 18.61 13.94
N HIS A 78 -9.10 19.32 14.87
CA HIS A 78 -9.67 20.53 15.47
C HIS A 78 -9.64 21.72 14.51
N LEU A 79 -8.57 21.86 13.72
CA LEU A 79 -8.49 22.87 12.65
C LEU A 79 -9.53 22.62 11.55
N GLU A 80 -9.66 21.35 11.12
CA GLU A 80 -10.69 20.94 10.14
C GLU A 80 -12.12 21.27 10.64
N ASN A 81 -12.42 21.00 11.91
CA ASN A 81 -13.70 21.34 12.52
C ASN A 81 -13.94 22.86 12.64
N ALA A 82 -12.88 23.64 12.79
CA ALA A 82 -12.93 25.10 12.80
C ALA A 82 -12.96 25.73 11.40
N GLY A 83 -12.93 24.90 10.33
CA GLY A 83 -12.93 25.39 8.95
C GLY A 83 -11.61 26.01 8.49
N ILE A 84 -10.51 25.81 9.23
CA ILE A 84 -9.18 26.34 8.92
C ILE A 84 -8.45 25.37 7.98
N ALA A 85 -7.92 25.88 6.86
CA ALA A 85 -7.10 25.10 5.95
C ALA A 85 -5.81 24.65 6.65
N ALA A 86 -5.59 23.34 6.78
CA ALA A 86 -4.45 22.75 7.46
C ALA A 86 -3.70 21.79 6.53
N TRP A 87 -2.43 22.09 6.27
CA TRP A 87 -1.55 21.26 5.47
C TRP A 87 -0.57 20.50 6.36
N VAL A 88 -0.58 19.19 6.22
CA VAL A 88 0.43 18.32 6.80
C VAL A 88 1.50 18.05 5.76
N VAL A 89 2.74 18.38 6.06
CA VAL A 89 3.86 18.34 5.12
C VAL A 89 4.91 17.31 5.56
N ASN A 90 5.63 16.76 4.59
CA ASN A 90 6.67 15.77 4.87
C ASN A 90 7.99 16.45 5.23
N ALA A 91 8.55 16.10 6.40
CA ALA A 91 9.84 16.57 6.92
C ALA A 91 10.98 16.55 5.89
N HIS A 92 11.03 15.51 5.06
CA HIS A 92 12.07 15.37 4.04
C HIS A 92 12.06 16.54 3.04
N PHE A 93 10.89 17.03 2.65
CA PHE A 93 10.80 18.16 1.72
C PHE A 93 11.14 19.48 2.38
N ILE A 94 10.75 19.68 3.63
CA ILE A 94 11.02 20.90 4.39
C ILE A 94 12.52 21.12 4.56
N LYS A 95 13.26 20.06 4.92
CA LYS A 95 14.71 20.11 5.15
C LYS A 95 15.54 20.45 3.90
N HIS A 96 14.97 20.28 2.71
CA HIS A 96 15.67 20.53 1.46
C HIS A 96 15.32 21.88 0.82
N VAL A 97 14.46 22.70 1.46
CA VAL A 97 14.20 24.07 0.99
C VAL A 97 15.34 24.98 1.43
N PRO A 98 16.06 25.62 0.50
CA PRO A 98 17.16 26.52 0.86
C PRO A 98 16.66 27.80 1.55
N GLY A 99 17.51 28.45 2.32
CA GLY A 99 17.22 29.76 2.92
C GLY A 99 16.78 29.75 4.37
N ARG A 100 16.82 28.60 5.07
CA ARG A 100 16.61 28.54 6.53
C ARG A 100 17.78 29.19 7.25
N LYS A 101 17.49 30.14 8.12
CA LYS A 101 18.47 30.69 9.08
C LYS A 101 18.59 29.74 10.29
N THR A 102 19.78 29.64 10.86
CA THR A 102 20.11 28.70 11.96
C THR A 102 19.35 28.97 13.26
N ASP A 103 18.99 30.20 13.51
CA ASP A 103 18.31 30.72 14.70
C ASP A 103 16.75 30.72 14.58
N MET A 104 16.21 30.24 13.46
CA MET A 104 14.79 30.18 13.22
C MET A 104 14.20 28.89 13.78
N SER A 105 13.14 28.98 14.60
CA SER A 105 12.42 27.81 15.13
C SER A 105 11.73 27.00 14.02
N ASP A 106 11.42 25.72 14.29
CA ASP A 106 10.77 24.86 13.32
C ASP A 106 9.35 25.36 12.97
N SER A 107 8.59 25.85 13.95
CA SER A 107 7.27 26.45 13.72
C SER A 107 7.35 27.74 12.89
N GLN A 108 8.33 28.61 13.16
CA GLN A 108 8.56 29.83 12.40
C GLN A 108 8.95 29.51 10.94
N TRP A 109 9.82 28.52 10.73
CA TRP A 109 10.20 28.08 9.39
C TRP A 109 8.99 27.56 8.60
N LEU A 110 8.13 26.75 9.25
CA LEU A 110 6.89 26.27 8.63
C LEU A 110 5.94 27.42 8.26
N ALA A 111 5.79 28.43 9.11
CA ALA A 111 5.00 29.61 8.82
C ALA A 111 5.55 30.42 7.63
N VAL A 112 6.87 30.61 7.56
CA VAL A 112 7.52 31.27 6.42
C VAL A 112 7.30 30.49 5.12
N LEU A 113 7.47 29.18 5.15
CA LEU A 113 7.22 28.32 3.97
C LEU A 113 5.75 28.35 3.53
N ALA A 114 4.82 28.37 4.50
CA ALA A 114 3.38 28.52 4.25
C ALA A 114 3.08 29.85 3.53
N ARG A 115 3.65 30.95 4.01
CA ARG A 115 3.44 32.29 3.46
C ARG A 115 3.79 32.40 1.99
N PHE A 116 4.90 31.79 1.58
CA PHE A 116 5.37 31.83 0.18
C PHE A 116 4.91 30.62 -0.66
N GLY A 117 4.08 29.70 -0.12
CA GLY A 117 3.61 28.51 -0.85
C GLY A 117 4.73 27.54 -1.25
N LEU A 118 5.84 27.52 -0.51
CA LEU A 118 7.03 26.70 -0.81
C LEU A 118 6.92 25.27 -0.30
N VAL A 119 5.76 24.88 0.23
CA VAL A 119 5.46 23.53 0.70
C VAL A 119 4.30 22.90 -0.07
N ARG A 120 4.28 21.58 -0.10
CA ARG A 120 3.18 20.81 -0.69
C ARG A 120 2.49 20.02 0.38
N ALA A 121 1.17 20.14 0.45
CA ALA A 121 0.35 19.32 1.33
C ALA A 121 0.49 17.84 0.99
N SER A 122 0.63 17.02 2.02
CA SER A 122 0.45 15.57 1.91
C SER A 122 -1.03 15.26 1.72
N PHE A 123 -1.35 14.21 0.96
CA PHE A 123 -2.72 13.76 0.84
C PHE A 123 -3.23 13.22 2.17
N ILE A 124 -4.30 13.80 2.69
CA ILE A 124 -5.06 13.36 3.85
C ILE A 124 -6.47 13.03 3.38
N PRO A 125 -6.96 11.79 3.55
CA PRO A 125 -8.32 11.46 3.18
C PRO A 125 -9.34 12.14 4.08
N PRO A 126 -10.63 12.19 3.67
CA PRO A 126 -11.73 12.62 4.51
C PRO A 126 -11.74 11.91 5.86
N LYS A 127 -12.38 12.52 6.85
CA LYS A 127 -12.36 12.05 8.25
C LYS A 127 -12.80 10.60 8.41
N ASP A 128 -13.90 10.21 7.78
CA ASP A 128 -14.45 8.86 7.79
C ASP A 128 -13.44 7.81 7.26
N LEU A 129 -12.86 8.03 6.07
CA LEU A 129 -11.83 7.15 5.52
C LEU A 129 -10.55 7.16 6.38
N ARG A 130 -10.24 8.28 7.02
CA ARG A 130 -9.09 8.40 7.92
C ARG A 130 -9.27 7.56 9.19
N GLU A 131 -10.49 7.46 9.69
CA GLU A 131 -10.85 6.59 10.81
C GLU A 131 -10.84 5.11 10.38
N LEU A 132 -11.39 4.78 9.22
CA LEU A 132 -11.32 3.43 8.65
C LEU A 132 -9.88 2.94 8.38
N ARG A 133 -8.94 3.85 8.11
CA ARG A 133 -7.51 3.48 8.03
C ARG A 133 -6.98 2.87 9.33
N LEU A 134 -7.50 3.26 10.50
CA LEU A 134 -7.12 2.65 11.77
C LEU A 134 -7.51 1.16 11.76
N VAL A 135 -8.75 0.87 11.40
CA VAL A 135 -9.30 -0.49 11.36
C VAL A 135 -8.58 -1.34 10.31
N SER A 136 -8.40 -0.82 9.09
CA SER A 136 -7.71 -1.54 8.00
C SER A 136 -6.26 -1.89 8.34
N ARG A 137 -5.56 -1.02 9.07
CA ARG A 137 -4.18 -1.26 9.50
C ARG A 137 -4.11 -2.26 10.66
N TYR A 138 -5.10 -2.27 11.54
CA TYR A 138 -5.24 -3.30 12.57
C TYR A 138 -5.54 -4.66 11.94
N ARG A 139 -6.48 -4.74 10.98
CA ARG A 139 -6.71 -5.93 10.16
C ARG A 139 -5.41 -6.51 9.58
N ARG A 140 -4.60 -5.64 8.97
CA ARG A 140 -3.29 -6.05 8.42
C ARG A 140 -2.38 -6.64 9.50
N LYS A 141 -2.39 -6.08 10.71
CA LYS A 141 -1.61 -6.60 11.83
C LYS A 141 -2.09 -8.00 12.24
N LEU A 142 -3.39 -8.22 12.34
CA LEU A 142 -3.97 -9.53 12.63
C LEU A 142 -3.64 -10.56 11.53
N THR A 143 -3.70 -10.18 10.26
CA THR A 143 -3.27 -11.04 9.13
C THR A 143 -1.80 -11.46 9.27
N GLN A 144 -0.92 -10.55 9.69
CA GLN A 144 0.48 -10.87 9.95
C GLN A 144 0.65 -11.82 11.13
N MET A 145 -0.12 -11.62 12.21
CA MET A 145 -0.12 -12.51 13.37
C MET A 145 -0.63 -13.90 13.00
N HIS A 146 -1.72 -13.99 12.25
CA HIS A 146 -2.24 -15.25 11.74
C HIS A 146 -1.18 -16.01 10.91
N SER A 147 -0.53 -15.33 9.95
CA SER A 147 0.54 -15.95 9.16
C SER A 147 1.73 -16.42 10.01
N ALA A 148 2.04 -15.68 11.08
CA ALA A 148 3.11 -16.04 12.00
C ALA A 148 2.73 -17.31 12.83
N GLU A 149 1.48 -17.42 13.25
CA GLU A 149 0.99 -18.62 13.97
C GLU A 149 0.97 -19.85 13.06
N VAL A 150 0.53 -19.71 11.81
CA VAL A 150 0.59 -20.81 10.83
C VAL A 150 2.04 -21.27 10.59
N ASN A 151 3.00 -20.34 10.52
CA ASN A 151 4.41 -20.71 10.42
C ASN A 151 4.94 -21.40 11.69
N ARG A 152 4.41 -21.07 12.87
CA ARG A 152 4.73 -21.80 14.12
C ARG A 152 4.14 -23.19 14.11
N LEU A 153 2.90 -23.32 13.66
CA LEU A 153 2.23 -24.63 13.49
C LEU A 153 3.10 -25.56 12.62
N HIS A 154 3.56 -25.05 11.44
CA HIS A 154 4.48 -25.80 10.59
C HIS A 154 5.71 -26.30 11.34
N LYS A 155 6.36 -25.42 12.09
CA LYS A 155 7.61 -25.76 12.82
C LYS A 155 7.38 -26.81 13.88
N VAL A 156 6.27 -26.77 14.61
CA VAL A 156 5.96 -27.75 15.65
C VAL A 156 5.62 -29.11 15.04
N LEU A 157 4.89 -29.15 13.92
CA LEU A 157 4.64 -30.37 13.18
C LEU A 157 5.94 -30.95 12.63
N ASP A 158 6.80 -30.13 12.04
CA ASP A 158 8.12 -30.55 11.52
C ASP A 158 9.05 -31.11 12.63
N ASP A 159 9.01 -30.52 13.83
CA ASP A 159 9.76 -30.97 14.99
C ASP A 159 9.31 -32.35 15.46
N ALA A 160 8.00 -32.62 15.37
CA ALA A 160 7.39 -33.93 15.66
C ALA A 160 7.55 -34.95 14.50
N GLY A 161 8.29 -34.64 13.45
CA GLY A 161 8.45 -35.50 12.27
C GLY A 161 7.29 -35.48 11.28
N ILE A 162 6.20 -34.74 11.58
CA ILE A 162 5.00 -34.65 10.70
C ILE A 162 5.24 -33.67 9.57
N LYS A 163 5.27 -34.18 8.33
CA LYS A 163 5.60 -33.41 7.11
C LYS A 163 4.37 -33.00 6.30
N LEU A 164 3.25 -32.77 6.97
CA LEU A 164 1.96 -32.44 6.33
C LEU A 164 2.09 -31.27 5.34
N GLY A 165 2.86 -30.21 5.66
CA GLY A 165 3.10 -29.07 4.79
C GLY A 165 3.87 -29.38 3.49
N GLY A 166 4.48 -30.56 3.37
CA GLY A 166 5.13 -31.05 2.12
C GLY A 166 4.15 -31.66 1.12
N VAL A 167 2.98 -32.10 1.60
CA VAL A 167 1.96 -32.79 0.79
C VAL A 167 0.76 -31.89 0.49
N VAL A 168 0.34 -31.08 1.46
CA VAL A 168 -0.75 -30.11 1.28
C VAL A 168 -0.20 -28.78 0.72
N SER A 169 -0.98 -28.13 -0.12
CA SER A 169 -0.60 -26.82 -0.68
C SER A 169 -0.69 -25.68 0.33
N ASP A 170 -1.56 -25.82 1.34
CA ASP A 170 -1.81 -24.82 2.39
C ASP A 170 -2.30 -25.51 3.68
N LEU A 171 -1.65 -25.23 4.81
CA LEU A 171 -2.07 -25.73 6.12
C LEU A 171 -3.36 -25.08 6.62
N ASN A 172 -3.75 -23.92 6.10
CA ASN A 172 -5.05 -23.30 6.36
C ASN A 172 -6.19 -23.92 5.53
N GLY A 173 -5.87 -24.80 4.58
CA GLY A 173 -6.87 -25.48 3.75
C GLY A 173 -7.76 -26.40 4.60
N VAL A 174 -9.00 -26.59 4.13
CA VAL A 174 -10.04 -27.35 4.85
C VAL A 174 -9.56 -28.73 5.32
N SER A 175 -8.89 -29.49 4.45
CA SER A 175 -8.39 -30.84 4.81
C SER A 175 -7.26 -30.78 5.82
N ALA A 176 -6.30 -29.88 5.64
CA ALA A 176 -5.16 -29.76 6.53
C ALA A 176 -5.56 -29.27 7.93
N THR A 177 -6.45 -28.28 8.02
CA THR A 177 -7.00 -27.79 9.30
C THR A 177 -7.74 -28.92 10.04
N ALA A 178 -8.57 -29.72 9.33
CA ALA A 178 -9.27 -30.85 9.91
C ALA A 178 -8.27 -31.92 10.44
N MET A 179 -7.24 -32.23 9.65
CA MET A 179 -6.20 -33.20 10.05
C MET A 179 -5.40 -32.71 11.27
N VAL A 180 -5.02 -31.43 11.31
CA VAL A 180 -4.33 -30.85 12.49
C VAL A 180 -5.21 -30.91 13.71
N LYS A 181 -6.50 -30.62 13.59
CA LYS A 181 -7.46 -30.76 14.70
C LYS A 181 -7.58 -32.21 15.17
N GLY A 182 -7.70 -33.16 14.23
CA GLY A 182 -7.73 -34.58 14.51
C GLY A 182 -6.45 -35.10 15.23
N LEU A 183 -5.27 -34.60 14.81
CA LEU A 183 -4.00 -34.88 15.50
C LEU A 183 -4.02 -34.40 16.98
N ILE A 184 -4.54 -33.19 17.20
CA ILE A 184 -4.68 -32.60 18.54
C ILE A 184 -5.65 -33.42 19.42
N GLU A 185 -6.68 -33.98 18.80
CA GLU A 185 -7.70 -34.82 19.44
C GLU A 185 -7.24 -36.28 19.61
N GLY A 186 -6.07 -36.66 19.09
CA GLY A 186 -5.51 -38.02 19.22
C GLY A 186 -6.17 -39.03 18.29
N GLN A 187 -6.74 -38.59 17.17
CA GLN A 187 -7.33 -39.48 16.19
C GLN A 187 -6.26 -40.32 15.47
N ASP A 188 -6.63 -41.53 15.08
CA ASP A 188 -5.75 -42.42 14.30
C ASP A 188 -5.51 -41.94 12.87
N ILE A 189 -4.43 -42.44 12.26
CA ILE A 189 -4.05 -42.06 10.90
C ILE A 189 -5.15 -42.39 9.87
N ALA A 190 -5.89 -43.49 10.05
CA ALA A 190 -6.95 -43.87 9.12
C ALA A 190 -8.09 -42.84 9.10
N SER A 191 -8.47 -42.35 10.30
CA SER A 191 -9.46 -41.26 10.47
C SER A 191 -8.96 -39.95 9.85
N LEU A 192 -7.68 -39.59 10.06
CA LEU A 192 -7.08 -38.39 9.46
C LEU A 192 -7.06 -38.46 7.93
N LEU A 193 -6.70 -39.59 7.36
CA LEU A 193 -6.73 -39.80 5.91
C LEU A 193 -8.15 -39.66 5.32
N GLY A 194 -9.18 -40.02 6.10
CA GLY A 194 -10.58 -39.81 5.71
C GLY A 194 -11.00 -38.35 5.54
N MET A 195 -10.25 -37.40 6.15
CA MET A 195 -10.50 -35.95 6.05
C MET A 195 -9.98 -35.33 4.76
N ALA A 196 -9.23 -36.07 3.93
CA ALA A 196 -8.73 -35.61 2.64
C ALA A 196 -9.86 -35.26 1.66
N ARG A 197 -9.80 -34.11 1.00
CA ARG A 197 -10.78 -33.66 0.00
C ARG A 197 -10.12 -33.37 -1.36
N GLY A 198 -10.92 -33.45 -2.41
CA GLY A 198 -10.48 -33.13 -3.78
C GLY A 198 -9.26 -33.96 -4.23
N ALA A 199 -8.29 -33.30 -4.86
CA ALA A 199 -7.07 -33.94 -5.37
C ALA A 199 -6.19 -34.55 -4.27
N LEU A 200 -6.36 -34.14 -3.02
CA LEU A 200 -5.59 -34.69 -1.90
C LEU A 200 -5.95 -36.16 -1.62
N LYS A 201 -7.15 -36.62 -1.99
CA LYS A 201 -7.54 -38.03 -1.91
C LYS A 201 -6.66 -38.96 -2.73
N LEU A 202 -6.08 -38.44 -3.82
CA LEU A 202 -5.18 -39.20 -4.70
C LEU A 202 -3.77 -39.36 -4.14
N LYS A 203 -3.43 -38.59 -3.09
CA LYS A 203 -2.13 -38.60 -2.41
C LYS A 203 -2.15 -39.33 -1.07
N ARG A 204 -2.93 -40.41 -0.99
CA ARG A 204 -3.19 -41.11 0.27
C ARG A 204 -1.90 -41.66 0.91
N ASP A 205 -1.02 -42.26 0.12
CA ASP A 205 0.23 -42.86 0.60
C ASP A 205 1.22 -41.76 1.04
N GLU A 206 1.30 -40.66 0.28
CA GLU A 206 2.12 -39.48 0.66
C GLU A 206 1.60 -38.86 1.98
N LEU A 207 0.27 -38.76 2.14
CA LEU A 207 -0.35 -38.25 3.36
C LEU A 207 -0.11 -39.16 4.56
N GLN A 208 -0.21 -40.47 4.37
CA GLN A 208 0.07 -41.45 5.42
C GLN A 208 1.52 -41.31 5.90
N ALA A 209 2.47 -41.27 4.98
CA ALA A 209 3.88 -41.06 5.32
C ALA A 209 4.14 -39.68 5.96
N ALA A 210 3.41 -38.64 5.53
CA ALA A 210 3.55 -37.29 6.10
C ALA A 210 2.97 -37.15 7.50
N LEU A 211 1.99 -37.99 7.87
CA LEU A 211 1.35 -38.01 9.19
C LEU A 211 2.05 -38.96 10.17
N ASP A 212 2.98 -39.77 9.69
CA ASP A 212 3.78 -40.71 10.51
C ASP A 212 4.88 -39.91 11.22
N GLY A 213 4.58 -39.50 12.46
CA GLY A 213 5.47 -38.74 13.33
C GLY A 213 5.22 -39.03 14.81
N ASP A 214 6.11 -38.53 15.66
CA ASP A 214 6.05 -38.72 17.10
C ASP A 214 5.59 -37.45 17.85
N LEU A 215 4.29 -37.36 18.10
CA LEU A 215 3.69 -36.25 18.83
C LEU A 215 3.77 -36.48 20.36
N SER A 216 4.80 -35.93 20.98
CA SER A 216 4.87 -35.92 22.45
C SER A 216 3.73 -35.09 23.10
N ALA A 217 3.47 -35.31 24.39
CA ALA A 217 2.51 -34.47 25.13
C ALA A 217 2.84 -32.98 25.12
N ARG A 218 4.13 -32.61 24.95
CA ARG A 218 4.59 -31.23 24.85
C ARG A 218 4.24 -30.64 23.50
N HIS A 219 4.42 -31.39 22.41
CA HIS A 219 3.99 -30.97 21.06
C HIS A 219 2.48 -30.72 21.04
N LEU A 220 1.69 -31.67 21.57
CA LEU A 220 0.22 -31.54 21.65
C LEU A 220 -0.21 -30.31 22.45
N PHE A 221 0.46 -30.03 23.57
CA PHE A 221 0.17 -28.85 24.38
C PHE A 221 0.37 -27.55 23.55
N VAL A 222 1.50 -27.41 22.87
CA VAL A 222 1.81 -26.22 22.06
C VAL A 222 0.88 -26.13 20.85
N LEU A 223 0.64 -27.24 20.13
CA LEU A 223 -0.26 -27.28 18.97
C LEU A 223 -1.67 -26.82 19.32
N LYS A 224 -2.19 -27.24 20.49
CA LYS A 224 -3.51 -26.86 21.01
C LYS A 224 -3.64 -25.35 21.18
N HIS A 225 -2.61 -24.73 21.76
CA HIS A 225 -2.59 -23.26 21.94
C HIS A 225 -2.45 -22.50 20.63
N ILE A 226 -1.57 -22.96 19.75
CA ILE A 226 -1.41 -22.33 18.40
C ILE A 226 -2.71 -22.44 17.62
N HIS A 227 -3.35 -23.62 17.59
CA HIS A 227 -4.60 -23.83 16.87
C HIS A 227 -5.72 -22.93 17.39
N ALA A 228 -5.92 -22.88 18.72
CA ALA A 228 -6.91 -21.99 19.33
C ALA A 228 -6.66 -20.52 19.02
N HIS A 229 -5.40 -20.09 18.98
CA HIS A 229 -5.04 -18.72 18.62
C HIS A 229 -5.32 -18.44 17.13
N ILE A 230 -5.01 -19.38 16.22
CA ILE A 230 -5.35 -19.27 14.79
C ILE A 230 -6.87 -19.11 14.63
N GLU A 231 -7.69 -19.92 15.28
CA GLU A 231 -9.15 -19.82 15.22
C GLU A 231 -9.67 -18.47 15.77
N SER A 232 -9.07 -17.96 16.85
CA SER A 232 -9.43 -16.63 17.38
C SER A 232 -9.12 -15.53 16.39
N LEU A 233 -7.91 -15.55 15.80
CA LEU A 233 -7.50 -14.57 14.80
C LEU A 233 -8.37 -14.61 13.53
N GLN A 234 -8.81 -15.80 13.11
CA GLN A 234 -9.73 -15.94 11.98
C GLN A 234 -11.10 -15.32 12.27
N ARG A 235 -11.66 -15.51 13.46
CA ARG A 235 -12.93 -14.88 13.87
C ARG A 235 -12.80 -13.36 13.91
N GLU A 236 -11.76 -12.84 14.55
CA GLU A 236 -11.51 -11.40 14.62
C GLU A 236 -11.33 -10.77 13.22
N LEU A 237 -10.63 -11.48 12.31
CA LEU A 237 -10.48 -11.03 10.93
C LEU A 237 -11.83 -11.00 10.20
N ALA A 238 -12.68 -12.00 10.39
CA ALA A 238 -14.00 -12.06 9.77
C ALA A 238 -14.91 -10.91 10.26
N ASP A 239 -14.88 -10.59 11.55
CA ASP A 239 -15.65 -9.50 12.13
C ASP A 239 -15.19 -8.13 11.58
N ILE A 240 -13.87 -7.93 11.49
CA ILE A 240 -13.31 -6.71 10.94
C ILE A 240 -13.61 -6.59 9.44
N ASP A 241 -13.56 -7.69 8.70
CA ASP A 241 -13.88 -7.73 7.27
C ASP A 241 -15.34 -7.34 7.03
N ALA A 242 -16.26 -7.88 7.81
CA ALA A 242 -17.68 -7.52 7.76
C ALA A 242 -17.87 -6.02 8.03
N TYR A 243 -17.26 -5.50 9.09
CA TYR A 243 -17.32 -4.07 9.43
C TYR A 243 -16.79 -3.16 8.32
N LEU A 244 -15.62 -3.50 7.74
CA LEU A 244 -15.01 -2.70 6.67
C LEU A 244 -15.86 -2.71 5.40
N LEU A 245 -16.48 -3.85 5.05
CA LEU A 245 -17.35 -3.95 3.88
C LEU A 245 -18.66 -3.17 4.07
N GLU A 246 -19.25 -3.22 5.26
CA GLU A 246 -20.43 -2.41 5.59
C GLU A 246 -20.10 -0.90 5.50
N ALA A 247 -18.96 -0.48 6.02
CA ALA A 247 -18.51 0.90 5.95
C ALA A 247 -18.26 1.42 4.51
N MET A 248 -18.26 0.55 3.51
CA MET A 248 -18.16 0.95 2.09
C MET A 248 -19.50 1.35 1.46
N GLN A 249 -20.63 1.29 2.16
CA GLN A 249 -21.94 1.69 1.65
C GLN A 249 -21.95 3.09 1.02
N PRO A 250 -21.38 4.14 1.64
CA PRO A 250 -21.30 5.46 1.03
C PRO A 250 -20.48 5.51 -0.27
N TYR A 251 -19.59 4.54 -0.47
CA TYR A 251 -18.68 4.41 -1.60
C TYR A 251 -19.07 3.27 -2.56
N ALA A 252 -20.32 2.77 -2.49
CA ALA A 252 -20.76 1.55 -3.20
C ALA A 252 -20.46 1.59 -4.71
N LEU A 253 -20.67 2.72 -5.37
CA LEU A 253 -20.37 2.88 -6.80
C LEU A 253 -18.86 2.70 -7.07
N ALA A 254 -18.02 3.42 -6.36
CA ALA A 254 -16.57 3.33 -6.52
C ALA A 254 -16.05 1.94 -6.15
N HIS A 255 -16.58 1.35 -5.09
CA HIS A 255 -16.27 0.00 -4.64
C HIS A 255 -16.61 -1.04 -5.71
N GLY A 256 -17.80 -0.97 -6.32
CA GLY A 256 -18.21 -1.86 -7.42
C GLY A 256 -17.36 -1.67 -8.68
N LEU A 257 -17.02 -0.42 -9.03
CA LEU A 257 -16.17 -0.12 -10.17
C LEU A 257 -14.77 -0.74 -10.03
N LEU A 258 -14.16 -0.69 -8.85
CA LEU A 258 -12.83 -1.28 -8.62
C LEU A 258 -12.83 -2.80 -8.75
N GLN A 259 -13.91 -3.48 -8.38
CA GLN A 259 -14.05 -4.94 -8.50
C GLN A 259 -14.13 -5.41 -9.95
N THR A 260 -14.39 -4.53 -10.92
CA THR A 260 -14.32 -4.87 -12.34
C THR A 260 -12.90 -5.11 -12.84
N ILE A 261 -11.88 -4.65 -12.09
CA ILE A 261 -10.46 -4.84 -12.44
C ILE A 261 -10.03 -6.26 -12.07
N PRO A 262 -9.51 -7.07 -13.03
CA PRO A 262 -9.03 -8.42 -12.73
C PRO A 262 -7.97 -8.43 -11.61
N GLY A 263 -8.22 -9.25 -10.58
CA GLY A 263 -7.36 -9.38 -9.40
C GLY A 263 -7.68 -8.42 -8.26
N ILE A 264 -8.77 -7.66 -8.33
CA ILE A 264 -9.30 -6.86 -7.23
C ILE A 264 -10.63 -7.46 -6.78
N ASP A 265 -10.65 -8.05 -5.60
CA ASP A 265 -11.86 -8.51 -4.94
C ASP A 265 -12.53 -7.41 -4.10
N GLN A 266 -13.65 -7.71 -3.47
CA GLN A 266 -14.39 -6.77 -2.65
C GLN A 266 -13.56 -6.19 -1.50
N MET A 267 -12.74 -7.01 -0.82
CA MET A 267 -11.92 -6.54 0.30
C MET A 267 -10.77 -5.68 -0.19
N ALA A 268 -10.08 -6.06 -1.27
CA ALA A 268 -9.02 -5.25 -1.87
C ALA A 268 -9.57 -3.90 -2.36
N ALA A 269 -10.76 -3.86 -2.97
CA ALA A 269 -11.43 -2.64 -3.38
C ALA A 269 -11.70 -1.71 -2.18
N ALA A 270 -12.23 -2.24 -1.07
CA ALA A 270 -12.46 -1.50 0.17
C ALA A 270 -11.15 -0.92 0.72
N LEU A 271 -10.12 -1.75 0.86
CA LEU A 271 -8.82 -1.32 1.37
C LEU A 271 -8.14 -0.26 0.48
N ILE A 272 -8.31 -0.34 -0.83
CA ILE A 272 -7.82 0.68 -1.77
C ILE A 272 -8.55 2.00 -1.53
N LEU A 273 -9.90 2.01 -1.48
CA LEU A 273 -10.70 3.22 -1.24
C LEU A 273 -10.39 3.86 0.10
N ILE A 274 -10.20 3.08 1.15
CA ILE A 274 -9.79 3.57 2.47
C ILE A 274 -8.45 4.33 2.39
N GLU A 275 -7.53 3.90 1.52
CA GLU A 275 -6.23 4.55 1.40
C GLU A 275 -6.22 5.75 0.44
N ILE A 276 -7.00 5.76 -0.64
CA ILE A 276 -6.92 6.83 -1.65
C ILE A 276 -8.20 7.67 -1.76
N GLY A 277 -9.33 7.20 -1.19
CA GLY A 277 -10.64 7.79 -1.45
C GLY A 277 -11.13 7.53 -2.87
N ASP A 278 -12.22 8.17 -3.23
CA ASP A 278 -12.83 8.09 -4.56
C ASP A 278 -12.76 9.40 -5.36
N ASP A 279 -12.28 10.47 -4.72
CA ASP A 279 -12.06 11.79 -5.34
C ASP A 279 -10.64 11.90 -5.91
N MET A 280 -10.50 11.68 -7.20
CA MET A 280 -9.22 11.73 -7.90
C MET A 280 -8.72 13.14 -8.17
N ALA A 281 -9.57 14.17 -8.08
CA ALA A 281 -9.16 15.57 -8.25
C ALA A 281 -8.11 15.98 -7.21
N ARG A 282 -8.14 15.40 -6.01
CA ARG A 282 -7.15 15.62 -4.95
C ARG A 282 -5.71 15.23 -5.35
N PHE A 283 -5.54 14.29 -6.25
CA PHE A 283 -4.24 13.92 -6.81
C PHE A 283 -3.92 14.68 -8.10
N GLY A 284 -4.95 15.11 -8.82
CA GLY A 284 -4.85 15.83 -10.08
C GLY A 284 -4.46 14.96 -11.28
N CYS A 285 -3.56 13.97 -11.11
CA CYS A 285 -3.21 13.02 -12.18
C CYS A 285 -2.73 11.68 -11.62
N ALA A 286 -2.79 10.64 -12.47
CA ALA A 286 -2.39 9.28 -12.12
C ALA A 286 -0.91 9.15 -11.71
N GLU A 287 -0.06 9.99 -12.26
CA GLU A 287 1.39 10.02 -11.98
C GLU A 287 1.66 10.50 -10.55
N ARG A 288 0.93 11.51 -10.08
CA ARG A 288 1.03 12.00 -8.70
C ARG A 288 0.54 10.95 -7.70
N LEU A 289 -0.58 10.29 -7.98
CA LEU A 289 -1.08 9.16 -7.18
C LEU A 289 -0.04 8.03 -7.13
N ALA A 290 0.56 7.65 -8.25
CA ALA A 290 1.58 6.60 -8.32
C ALA A 290 2.86 6.98 -7.56
N SER A 291 3.24 8.24 -7.57
CA SER A 291 4.37 8.76 -6.80
C SER A 291 4.08 8.72 -5.30
N TRP A 292 2.89 9.16 -4.89
CA TRP A 292 2.44 9.09 -3.49
C TRP A 292 2.37 7.66 -2.96
N ALA A 293 1.94 6.71 -3.77
CA ALA A 293 1.88 5.29 -3.43
C ALA A 293 3.25 4.59 -3.43
N ALA A 294 4.35 5.30 -3.70
CA ALA A 294 5.71 4.73 -3.80
C ALA A 294 5.84 3.60 -4.83
N LEU A 295 5.08 3.66 -5.91
CA LEU A 295 5.15 2.69 -7.02
C LEU A 295 6.00 3.19 -8.19
N CYS A 296 6.33 4.49 -8.23
CA CYS A 296 7.25 5.03 -9.22
C CYS A 296 8.70 4.67 -8.87
N PRO A 297 9.53 4.28 -9.87
CA PRO A 297 10.95 4.11 -9.65
C PRO A 297 11.58 5.46 -9.28
N GLY A 298 12.54 5.44 -8.36
CA GLY A 298 13.37 6.60 -8.07
C GLY A 298 14.24 6.95 -9.29
N ASN A 299 14.40 8.23 -9.56
CA ASN A 299 15.36 8.72 -10.55
C ASN A 299 16.62 9.15 -9.80
N ASN A 300 17.53 8.19 -9.55
CA ASN A 300 18.83 8.45 -8.97
C ASN A 300 19.87 8.26 -10.07
N GLU A 301 20.12 9.34 -10.80
CA GLU A 301 21.03 9.40 -11.92
C GLU A 301 22.00 10.56 -11.71
N SER A 302 23.26 10.38 -12.00
CA SER A 302 24.30 11.40 -11.94
C SER A 302 25.25 11.22 -13.12
N ALA A 303 25.49 12.29 -13.89
CA ALA A 303 26.36 12.29 -15.08
C ALA A 303 26.01 11.15 -16.08
N GLY A 304 24.72 10.94 -16.37
CA GLY A 304 24.24 9.90 -17.28
C GLY A 304 24.32 8.48 -16.74
N LYS A 305 24.83 8.26 -15.52
CA LYS A 305 24.89 6.95 -14.88
C LYS A 305 23.77 6.76 -13.88
N ARG A 306 22.94 5.73 -14.10
CA ARG A 306 21.86 5.34 -13.20
C ARG A 306 22.41 4.63 -11.96
N LYS A 307 22.32 5.26 -10.78
CA LYS A 307 22.80 4.73 -9.51
C LYS A 307 21.81 3.77 -8.86
N SER A 308 20.52 4.04 -8.88
CA SER A 308 19.50 3.20 -8.27
C SER A 308 18.15 3.33 -8.96
N GLY A 309 17.43 2.20 -9.08
CA GLY A 309 16.03 2.13 -9.53
C GLY A 309 15.06 1.78 -8.40
N ARG A 310 15.46 1.92 -7.13
CA ARG A 310 14.58 1.67 -5.99
C ARG A 310 13.40 2.64 -6.01
N THR A 311 12.24 2.16 -5.60
CA THR A 311 11.06 3.02 -5.41
C THR A 311 11.33 4.01 -4.27
N ARG A 312 10.76 5.21 -4.37
CA ARG A 312 10.83 6.23 -3.32
C ARG A 312 10.04 5.80 -2.08
N HIS A 313 10.24 6.50 -0.96
CA HIS A 313 9.37 6.39 0.20
C HIS A 313 7.97 6.93 -0.13
N GLY A 314 6.94 6.35 0.47
CA GLY A 314 5.54 6.72 0.29
C GLY A 314 4.61 5.77 1.04
N ASN A 315 3.33 5.71 0.67
CA ASN A 315 2.37 4.84 1.36
C ASN A 315 2.64 3.36 1.08
N GLY A 316 3.30 2.69 2.04
CA GLY A 316 3.62 1.27 1.96
C GLY A 316 2.41 0.33 2.07
N VAL A 317 1.27 0.82 2.60
CA VAL A 317 0.04 0.03 2.75
C VAL A 317 -0.61 -0.17 1.39
N ILE A 318 -0.86 0.90 0.65
CA ILE A 318 -1.44 0.80 -0.71
C ILE A 318 -0.53 0.03 -1.67
N ARG A 319 0.79 0.20 -1.55
CA ARG A 319 1.74 -0.58 -2.34
C ARG A 319 1.63 -2.07 -2.06
N TYR A 320 1.49 -2.47 -0.80
CA TYR A 320 1.30 -3.86 -0.41
C TYR A 320 0.00 -4.42 -1.02
N ILE A 321 -1.13 -3.76 -0.82
CA ILE A 321 -2.44 -4.17 -1.35
C ILE A 321 -2.36 -4.36 -2.87
N LEU A 322 -1.81 -3.39 -3.59
CA LEU A 322 -1.70 -3.46 -5.05
C LEU A 322 -0.72 -4.54 -5.55
N CYS A 323 0.30 -4.89 -4.77
CA CYS A 323 1.16 -6.03 -5.10
C CYS A 323 0.41 -7.36 -4.95
N GLU A 324 -0.45 -7.52 -3.94
CA GLU A 324 -1.32 -8.69 -3.80
C GLU A 324 -2.35 -8.77 -4.94
N CYS A 325 -3.01 -7.66 -5.27
CA CYS A 325 -3.89 -7.57 -6.44
C CYS A 325 -3.16 -7.95 -7.75
N ALA A 326 -1.93 -7.49 -7.93
CA ALA A 326 -1.11 -7.82 -9.10
C ALA A 326 -0.71 -9.31 -9.12
N ASN A 327 -0.47 -9.92 -7.95
CA ASN A 327 -0.25 -11.36 -7.84
C ASN A 327 -1.51 -12.16 -8.22
N ALA A 328 -2.70 -11.71 -7.83
CA ALA A 328 -3.96 -12.32 -8.24
C ALA A 328 -4.21 -12.12 -9.76
N ALA A 329 -4.03 -10.89 -10.27
CA ALA A 329 -4.28 -10.54 -11.66
C ALA A 329 -3.44 -11.36 -12.67
N ARG A 330 -2.21 -11.78 -12.31
CA ARG A 330 -1.33 -12.57 -13.20
C ARG A 330 -1.90 -13.95 -13.55
N TRP A 331 -2.82 -14.47 -12.75
CA TRP A 331 -3.46 -15.77 -12.94
C TRP A 331 -4.78 -15.69 -13.71
N THR A 332 -5.28 -14.48 -14.00
CA THR A 332 -6.51 -14.27 -14.75
C THR A 332 -6.28 -14.37 -16.26
N LYS A 333 -7.37 -14.57 -17.02
CA LYS A 333 -7.35 -14.49 -18.49
C LYS A 333 -7.55 -13.03 -18.94
N SER A 334 -6.62 -12.13 -18.62
CA SER A 334 -6.76 -10.69 -18.87
C SER A 334 -5.52 -10.06 -19.51
N THR A 335 -5.70 -8.86 -20.04
CA THR A 335 -4.59 -8.00 -20.49
C THR A 335 -3.55 -7.76 -19.41
N LEU A 336 -3.93 -7.77 -18.12
CA LEU A 336 -2.98 -7.62 -17.01
C LEU A 336 -2.06 -8.84 -16.89
N ALA A 337 -2.60 -10.05 -17.05
CA ALA A 337 -1.79 -11.29 -17.06
C ALA A 337 -0.86 -11.34 -18.28
N ALA A 338 -1.34 -10.94 -19.47
CA ALA A 338 -0.50 -10.85 -20.67
C ALA A 338 0.64 -9.83 -20.47
N LYS A 339 0.35 -8.68 -19.83
CA LYS A 339 1.36 -7.69 -19.48
C LYS A 339 2.39 -8.23 -18.48
N TYR A 340 1.96 -9.00 -17.48
CA TYR A 340 2.86 -9.66 -16.55
C TYR A 340 3.84 -10.57 -17.28
N ARG A 341 3.36 -11.50 -18.14
CA ARG A 341 4.20 -12.41 -18.93
C ARG A 341 5.21 -11.65 -19.80
N SER A 342 4.78 -10.64 -20.53
CA SER A 342 5.65 -9.80 -21.36
C SER A 342 6.76 -9.10 -20.56
N LEU A 343 6.51 -8.71 -19.30
CA LEU A 343 7.52 -8.10 -18.45
C LEU A 343 8.49 -9.11 -17.85
N MET A 344 8.04 -10.35 -17.58
CA MET A 344 8.86 -11.43 -17.03
C MET A 344 10.03 -11.82 -17.93
N VAL A 345 9.91 -11.63 -19.24
CA VAL A 345 11.00 -11.91 -20.21
C VAL A 345 12.30 -11.13 -19.86
N ARG A 346 12.21 -9.96 -19.22
CA ARG A 346 13.36 -9.08 -18.94
C ARG A 346 13.49 -8.60 -17.51
N LYS A 347 12.57 -9.00 -16.62
CA LYS A 347 12.53 -8.55 -15.23
C LYS A 347 12.27 -9.73 -14.31
N SER A 348 12.84 -9.73 -13.11
CA SER A 348 12.51 -10.71 -12.09
C SER A 348 11.05 -10.53 -11.62
N HIS A 349 10.48 -11.60 -11.06
CA HIS A 349 9.11 -11.63 -10.53
C HIS A 349 8.77 -10.40 -9.65
N LYS A 350 9.57 -10.12 -8.61
CA LYS A 350 9.34 -8.99 -7.70
C LYS A 350 9.27 -7.64 -8.43
N LYS A 351 10.17 -7.40 -9.39
CA LYS A 351 10.16 -6.16 -10.19
C LYS A 351 8.95 -6.09 -11.13
N THR A 352 8.51 -7.22 -11.65
CA THR A 352 7.35 -7.31 -12.54
C THR A 352 6.05 -7.06 -11.78
N ILE A 353 5.88 -7.64 -10.58
CA ILE A 353 4.71 -7.37 -9.72
C ILE A 353 4.59 -5.88 -9.38
N VAL A 354 5.67 -5.22 -8.98
CA VAL A 354 5.63 -3.77 -8.69
C VAL A 354 5.27 -2.96 -9.95
N ALA A 355 5.77 -3.35 -11.12
CA ALA A 355 5.43 -2.68 -12.39
C ALA A 355 3.96 -2.92 -12.79
N LEU A 356 3.42 -4.10 -12.52
CA LEU A 356 1.99 -4.39 -12.74
C LEU A 356 1.12 -3.64 -11.75
N ALA A 357 1.48 -3.62 -10.46
CA ALA A 357 0.81 -2.83 -9.42
C ALA A 357 0.75 -1.33 -9.77
N HIS A 358 1.85 -0.77 -10.30
CA HIS A 358 1.87 0.59 -10.82
C HIS A 358 0.87 0.80 -11.97
N LYS A 359 0.79 -0.16 -12.92
CA LYS A 359 -0.20 -0.09 -14.00
C LYS A 359 -1.63 -0.18 -13.46
N MET A 360 -1.89 -1.08 -12.51
CA MET A 360 -3.21 -1.21 -11.86
C MET A 360 -3.62 0.08 -11.15
N LEU A 361 -2.71 0.74 -10.42
CA LEU A 361 -3.03 2.00 -9.76
C LEU A 361 -3.41 3.12 -10.75
N ARG A 362 -2.74 3.18 -11.91
CA ARG A 362 -3.11 4.13 -12.96
C ARG A 362 -4.48 3.81 -13.58
N LEU A 363 -4.84 2.53 -13.69
CA LEU A 363 -6.19 2.12 -14.13
C LEU A 363 -7.23 2.50 -13.07
N ILE A 364 -6.96 2.27 -11.79
CA ILE A 364 -7.81 2.68 -10.67
C ILE A 364 -8.09 4.19 -10.74
N PHE A 365 -7.05 5.01 -10.93
CA PHE A 365 -7.22 6.46 -11.10
C PHE A 365 -8.21 6.78 -12.22
N VAL A 366 -8.01 6.23 -13.41
CA VAL A 366 -8.87 6.52 -14.58
C VAL A 366 -10.31 6.03 -14.37
N ILE A 367 -10.49 4.87 -13.74
CA ILE A 367 -11.81 4.29 -13.48
C ILE A 367 -12.58 5.15 -12.46
N LEU A 368 -11.93 5.57 -11.39
CA LEU A 368 -12.56 6.43 -10.37
C LEU A 368 -12.82 7.85 -10.90
N ASP A 369 -11.91 8.42 -11.66
CA ASP A 369 -12.04 9.74 -12.27
C ASP A 369 -13.20 9.80 -13.28
N ARG A 370 -13.29 8.79 -14.15
CA ARG A 370 -14.32 8.71 -15.20
C ARG A 370 -15.63 8.06 -14.75
N ARG A 371 -15.65 7.44 -13.58
CA ARG A 371 -16.80 6.66 -13.07
C ARG A 371 -17.26 5.57 -14.05
N GLN A 372 -16.31 4.90 -14.74
CA GLN A 372 -16.57 3.87 -15.73
C GLN A 372 -15.89 2.55 -15.34
N PRO A 373 -16.53 1.38 -15.60
CA PRO A 373 -15.95 0.08 -15.29
C PRO A 373 -14.69 -0.21 -16.14
N TYR A 374 -13.89 -1.15 -15.68
CA TYR A 374 -12.76 -1.66 -16.45
C TYR A 374 -13.25 -2.42 -17.68
N ILE A 375 -12.68 -2.10 -18.83
CA ILE A 375 -12.91 -2.82 -20.08
C ILE A 375 -11.58 -3.45 -20.51
N ASP A 376 -11.54 -4.78 -20.60
CA ASP A 376 -10.36 -5.47 -21.12
C ASP A 376 -10.28 -5.31 -22.64
N ARG A 377 -9.21 -4.68 -23.10
CA ARG A 377 -8.97 -4.45 -24.52
C ARG A 377 -8.29 -5.64 -25.21
N HIS A 378 -8.05 -6.74 -24.51
CA HIS A 378 -7.38 -7.93 -24.99
C HIS A 378 -6.09 -7.66 -25.77
N ILE A 379 -5.25 -6.72 -25.25
CA ILE A 379 -4.01 -6.32 -25.90
C ILE A 379 -3.04 -7.50 -25.92
N ASP A 380 -2.66 -7.94 -27.10
CA ASP A 380 -1.60 -8.93 -27.28
C ASP A 380 -0.22 -8.28 -27.07
N TYR A 381 0.25 -8.35 -25.83
CA TYR A 381 1.58 -7.84 -25.47
C TYR A 381 2.72 -8.70 -26.02
N ASP A 382 2.48 -9.95 -26.36
CA ASP A 382 3.49 -10.86 -26.91
C ASP A 382 3.74 -10.47 -28.36
N ALA A 383 2.68 -10.22 -29.16
CA ALA A 383 2.80 -9.68 -30.50
C ALA A 383 3.46 -8.29 -30.50
N LEU A 384 3.05 -7.39 -29.59
CA LEU A 384 3.69 -6.06 -29.46
C LEU A 384 5.17 -6.16 -29.06
N SER A 385 5.51 -7.08 -28.18
CA SER A 385 6.90 -7.32 -27.73
C SER A 385 7.72 -7.92 -28.89
N ALA A 386 7.18 -8.89 -29.60
CA ALA A 386 7.81 -9.50 -30.77
C ALA A 386 8.09 -8.43 -31.86
N LYS A 387 7.07 -7.64 -32.23
CA LYS A 387 7.22 -6.55 -33.20
C LYS A 387 8.33 -5.56 -32.80
N LYS A 388 8.38 -5.15 -31.55
CA LYS A 388 9.38 -4.22 -31.04
C LYS A 388 10.81 -4.80 -31.00
N ASN A 389 10.95 -6.07 -30.64
CA ASN A 389 12.25 -6.70 -30.41
C ASN A 389 12.78 -7.51 -31.61
N ALA A 390 11.91 -7.81 -32.61
CA ALA A 390 12.26 -8.58 -33.79
C ALA A 390 13.54 -8.10 -34.48
N PRO A 391 13.76 -6.78 -34.74
CA PRO A 391 14.99 -6.34 -35.40
C PRO A 391 16.24 -6.72 -34.61
N ARG A 392 16.20 -6.61 -33.28
CA ARG A 392 17.31 -6.97 -32.39
C ARG A 392 17.54 -8.48 -32.39
N TRP A 393 16.47 -9.27 -32.31
CA TRP A 393 16.58 -10.73 -32.30
C TRP A 393 17.09 -11.27 -33.63
N ILE A 394 16.59 -10.73 -34.75
CA ILE A 394 17.07 -11.06 -36.08
C ILE A 394 18.58 -10.76 -36.21
N ASN A 395 19.03 -9.59 -35.75
CA ASN A 395 20.45 -9.25 -35.77
C ASN A 395 21.30 -10.19 -34.91
N GLN A 396 20.79 -10.63 -33.75
CA GLN A 396 21.50 -11.61 -32.93
C GLN A 396 21.56 -12.97 -33.59
N LEU A 397 20.46 -13.46 -34.19
CA LEU A 397 20.41 -14.73 -34.91
C LEU A 397 21.34 -14.72 -36.13
N LYS A 398 21.42 -13.59 -36.85
CA LYS A 398 22.40 -13.41 -37.95
C LYS A 398 23.84 -13.51 -37.44
N LYS A 399 24.17 -12.88 -36.30
CA LYS A 399 25.53 -12.93 -35.73
C LYS A 399 26.00 -14.33 -35.33
N ILE A 400 25.08 -15.22 -34.92
CA ILE A 400 25.38 -16.60 -34.55
C ILE A 400 25.11 -17.59 -35.68
N GLY A 401 24.87 -17.10 -36.92
CA GLY A 401 24.64 -17.96 -38.11
C GLY A 401 23.37 -18.80 -38.10
N ARG A 402 22.39 -18.44 -37.24
CA ARG A 402 21.13 -19.17 -37.11
C ARG A 402 19.92 -18.46 -37.77
N TRP A 403 20.14 -17.41 -38.54
CA TRP A 403 19.13 -16.77 -39.36
C TRP A 403 19.22 -17.29 -40.79
N PRO A 404 18.14 -17.81 -41.39
CA PRO A 404 18.18 -18.29 -42.76
C PRO A 404 18.54 -17.12 -43.71
N THR A 405 19.61 -17.28 -44.45
CA THR A 405 19.92 -16.38 -45.57
C THR A 405 18.92 -16.65 -46.69
N PRO A 406 18.32 -15.61 -47.31
CA PRO A 406 17.50 -15.83 -48.51
C PRO A 406 18.32 -16.58 -49.55
N GLN A 407 17.85 -17.74 -49.97
CA GLN A 407 18.44 -18.37 -51.18
C GLN A 407 18.21 -17.40 -52.35
N PRO A 408 19.20 -17.15 -53.19
CA PRO A 408 18.99 -16.36 -54.38
C PRO A 408 17.94 -17.08 -55.22
N ALA A 409 16.88 -16.35 -55.62
CA ALA A 409 15.89 -16.90 -56.56
C ALA A 409 16.66 -17.40 -57.78
N ASN A 410 16.62 -18.69 -58.07
CA ASN A 410 17.16 -19.20 -59.29
C ASN A 410 16.51 -18.48 -60.43
N ALA A 411 17.29 -17.69 -61.15
CA ALA A 411 16.94 -17.15 -62.42
C ALA A 411 16.69 -18.35 -63.35
N ALA A 412 15.44 -18.72 -63.54
CA ALA A 412 15.05 -19.66 -64.59
C ALA A 412 15.33 -18.98 -65.93
N SER A 413 16.33 -19.53 -66.60
CA SER A 413 16.59 -19.27 -68.00
C SER A 413 15.45 -19.75 -68.88
#